data_f89a12056f146cb65a34bf6869d8e56e
#
_entry.id   f89a12056f146cb65a34bf6869d8e56e
#
_cell.length_a   1.000
_cell.length_b   1.000
_cell.length_c   1.000
_cell.angle_alpha   90.00
_cell.angle_beta   90.00
_cell.angle_gamma   90.00
#
_symmetry.space_group_name_H-M   'P 1'
#
loop_
_entity.id
_entity.type
_entity.pdbx_description
1 polymer ?
#
loop_
_entity_poly.entity_id
_entity_poly.type
_entity_poly.pdbx_seq_one_letter_code
_entity_poly.pdbx_strand_id
1 'polypeptide(L)'
;MKESAACVRNREFFSHECMAGLMSSMGTLAFPDASVGDFAVNVLTVLILYGPAYLANTGAMLFGKWIPDKIGFDNHKIDGGRIHSDGNRLLGDGKSWEGLFGGGVFSGILVMIAHYIWDENTPPSDRPFIDPLLISDSSDWFWIGNEWVAAFVLGFTLGFSCMLGDMTGSYVKRRQGLKREGEVSSKAPLLDTLPFAIFIFLAAAIFFNDQVMMNSDLRSPIIAIIVLTPIIHRSFNILGYRLGLKSVPY
;
A
#
# COMPACT_ATOMS: atom_id res chain seq x y z
N MET A 1 29.12 -11.83 7.29
CA MET A 1 27.80 -12.48 7.35
C MET A 1 27.36 -12.86 8.78
N LYS A 2 28.18 -13.50 9.63
CA LYS A 2 27.79 -13.80 11.03
C LYS A 2 27.67 -12.54 11.93
N GLU A 3 28.43 -11.48 11.67
CA GLU A 3 28.37 -10.23 12.41
C GLU A 3 27.11 -9.38 12.09
N SER A 4 26.65 -9.42 10.86
CA SER A 4 25.42 -8.70 10.43
C SER A 4 24.16 -9.27 11.11
N ALA A 5 24.06 -10.62 11.20
CA ALA A 5 22.94 -11.28 11.87
C ALA A 5 22.94 -11.07 13.40
N ALA A 6 24.13 -10.94 14.02
CA ALA A 6 24.26 -10.63 15.45
C ALA A 6 23.84 -9.18 15.78
N CYS A 7 24.01 -8.26 14.82
CA CYS A 7 23.71 -6.86 14.96
C CYS A 7 22.17 -6.60 14.96
N VAL A 8 21.45 -7.30 14.12
CA VAL A 8 19.97 -7.22 14.05
C VAL A 8 19.30 -7.89 15.26
N ARG A 9 19.97 -8.88 15.88
CA ARG A 9 19.44 -9.63 17.01
C ARG A 9 19.53 -8.89 18.38
N ASN A 10 20.47 -7.96 18.52
CA ASN A 10 20.64 -7.18 19.74
C ASN A 10 19.96 -5.82 19.58
N ARG A 11 18.69 -5.75 19.95
CA ARG A 11 17.84 -4.54 19.88
C ARG A 11 18.35 -3.34 20.70
N GLU A 12 19.44 -3.49 21.48
CA GLU A 12 19.93 -2.45 22.38
C GLU A 12 21.00 -1.50 21.81
N PHE A 13 21.60 -1.81 20.63
CA PHE A 13 22.66 -0.95 20.06
C PHE A 13 22.69 -0.99 18.55
N PHE A 14 21.89 -0.16 17.90
CA PHE A 14 22.18 0.28 16.54
C PHE A 14 23.32 1.32 16.59
N SER A 15 24.58 0.88 16.65
CA SER A 15 25.70 1.76 16.42
C SER A 15 25.71 2.21 14.96
N HIS A 16 26.23 3.42 14.71
CA HIS A 16 26.44 3.95 13.34
C HIS A 16 27.19 2.95 12.44
N GLU A 17 28.08 2.13 13.01
CA GLU A 17 28.82 1.08 12.31
C GLU A 17 27.94 -0.12 11.94
N CYS A 18 26.95 -0.47 12.74
CA CYS A 18 26.01 -1.55 12.46
C CYS A 18 25.08 -1.17 11.31
N MET A 19 24.56 0.06 11.35
CA MET A 19 23.73 0.62 10.27
C MET A 19 24.56 0.77 8.97
N ALA A 20 25.78 1.24 9.05
CA ALA A 20 26.67 1.33 7.88
C ALA A 20 26.99 -0.05 7.32
N GLY A 21 27.17 -1.07 8.17
CA GLY A 21 27.36 -2.46 7.77
C GLY A 21 26.12 -3.05 7.09
N LEU A 22 24.95 -2.79 7.66
CA LEU A 22 23.66 -3.22 7.08
C LEU A 22 23.39 -2.50 5.75
N MET A 23 23.57 -1.18 5.71
CA MET A 23 23.40 -0.39 4.47
C MET A 23 24.45 -0.75 3.41
N SER A 24 25.70 -1.05 3.81
CA SER A 24 26.73 -1.56 2.90
C SER A 24 26.38 -2.97 2.38
N SER A 25 25.85 -3.83 3.24
CA SER A 25 25.34 -5.14 2.84
C SER A 25 24.14 -5.04 1.92
N MET A 26 23.24 -4.07 2.16
CA MET A 26 22.08 -3.80 1.29
C MET A 26 22.49 -3.06 0.00
N GLY A 27 23.53 -2.22 0.03
CA GLY A 27 24.09 -1.55 -1.15
C GLY A 27 24.85 -2.48 -2.09
N THR A 28 25.48 -3.54 -1.57
CA THR A 28 26.11 -4.61 -2.37
C THR A 28 25.07 -5.55 -3.00
N LEU A 29 23.80 -5.42 -2.67
CA LEU A 29 22.68 -6.11 -3.33
C LEU A 29 22.14 -5.38 -4.56
N ALA A 30 22.71 -4.24 -4.94
CA ALA A 30 22.59 -3.71 -6.29
C ALA A 30 23.32 -4.67 -7.23
N PHE A 31 22.60 -5.68 -7.69
CA PHE A 31 23.10 -6.75 -8.54
C PHE A 31 23.63 -6.15 -9.85
N PRO A 32 24.95 -6.00 -10.08
CA PRO A 32 25.46 -5.65 -11.40
C PRO A 32 25.11 -6.73 -12.45
N ASP A 33 24.80 -7.96 -11.99
CA ASP A 33 24.43 -9.12 -12.80
C ASP A 33 23.09 -9.72 -12.37
N ALA A 34 22.11 -8.86 -12.01
CA ALA A 34 20.79 -9.31 -11.54
C ALA A 34 20.13 -10.23 -12.58
N SER A 35 19.95 -11.48 -12.22
CA SER A 35 19.23 -12.43 -13.06
C SER A 35 17.76 -12.02 -13.17
N VAL A 36 17.07 -12.48 -14.22
CA VAL A 36 15.61 -12.31 -14.35
C VAL A 36 14.89 -12.88 -13.12
N GLY A 37 15.45 -13.91 -12.48
CA GLY A 37 14.95 -14.49 -11.25
C GLY A 37 15.01 -13.50 -10.08
N ASP A 38 16.10 -12.79 -9.89
CA ASP A 38 16.26 -11.82 -8.80
C ASP A 38 15.31 -10.63 -8.98
N PHE A 39 15.12 -10.17 -10.21
CA PHE A 39 14.14 -9.14 -10.50
C PHE A 39 12.71 -9.60 -10.17
N ALA A 40 12.35 -10.82 -10.51
CA ALA A 40 11.05 -11.39 -10.19
C ALA A 40 10.82 -11.50 -8.68
N VAL A 41 11.83 -11.92 -7.91
CA VAL A 41 11.79 -11.97 -6.44
C VAL A 41 11.61 -10.56 -5.88
N ASN A 42 12.30 -9.56 -6.41
CA ASN A 42 12.15 -8.17 -5.98
C ASN A 42 10.78 -7.58 -6.31
N VAL A 43 10.20 -7.92 -7.48
CA VAL A 43 8.81 -7.57 -7.81
C VAL A 43 7.85 -8.19 -6.81
N LEU A 44 8.06 -9.44 -6.43
CA LEU A 44 7.24 -10.12 -5.43
C LEU A 44 7.42 -9.50 -4.03
N THR A 45 8.64 -9.11 -3.68
CA THR A 45 8.94 -8.36 -2.44
C THR A 45 8.13 -7.06 -2.39
N VAL A 46 8.12 -6.27 -3.47
CA VAL A 46 7.31 -5.04 -3.55
C VAL A 46 5.82 -5.36 -3.40
N LEU A 47 5.31 -6.40 -4.06
CA LEU A 47 3.90 -6.80 -3.93
C LEU A 47 3.54 -7.14 -2.47
N ILE A 48 4.42 -7.80 -1.75
CA ILE A 48 4.18 -8.21 -0.36
C ILE A 48 4.29 -7.03 0.59
N LEU A 49 5.35 -6.21 0.48
CA LEU A 49 5.53 -5.03 1.32
C LEU A 49 4.41 -3.99 1.16
N TYR A 50 3.98 -3.75 -0.06
CA TYR A 50 2.93 -2.78 -0.37
C TYR A 50 1.53 -3.40 -0.43
N GLY A 51 1.41 -4.72 -0.37
CA GLY A 51 0.15 -5.46 -0.37
C GLY A 51 -0.88 -4.94 0.62
N PRO A 52 -0.51 -4.67 1.90
CA PRO A 52 -1.39 -4.04 2.86
C PRO A 52 -2.04 -2.74 2.36
N ALA A 53 -1.28 -1.86 1.72
CA ALA A 53 -1.79 -0.61 1.17
C ALA A 53 -2.70 -0.84 -0.06
N TYR A 54 -2.39 -1.80 -0.91
CA TYR A 54 -3.26 -2.19 -2.03
C TYR A 54 -4.60 -2.78 -1.55
N LEU A 55 -4.60 -3.42 -0.38
CA LEU A 55 -5.81 -3.96 0.25
C LEU A 55 -6.63 -2.91 1.02
N ALA A 56 -6.17 -1.66 1.13
CA ALA A 56 -6.89 -0.57 1.79
C ALA A 56 -8.32 -0.38 1.24
N ASN A 57 -8.53 -0.61 -0.06
CA ASN A 57 -9.87 -0.54 -0.65
C ASN A 57 -10.83 -1.61 -0.09
N THR A 58 -10.32 -2.76 0.31
CA THR A 58 -11.12 -3.78 1.03
C THR A 58 -11.53 -3.26 2.41
N GLY A 59 -10.60 -2.61 3.13
CA GLY A 59 -10.90 -1.93 4.39
C GLY A 59 -11.93 -0.81 4.22
N ALA A 60 -11.82 -0.02 3.15
CA ALA A 60 -12.80 1.01 2.84
C ALA A 60 -14.20 0.45 2.56
N MET A 61 -14.31 -0.71 1.91
CA MET A 61 -15.59 -1.40 1.75
C MET A 61 -16.14 -1.92 3.08
N LEU A 62 -15.27 -2.47 3.92
CA LEU A 62 -15.65 -3.01 5.23
C LEU A 62 -16.21 -1.91 6.14
N PHE A 63 -15.45 -0.84 6.35
CA PHE A 63 -15.79 0.25 7.26
C PHE A 63 -16.74 1.29 6.64
N GLY A 64 -16.67 1.50 5.33
CA GLY A 64 -17.48 2.48 4.60
C GLY A 64 -18.80 1.93 4.07
N LYS A 65 -19.09 0.64 4.20
CA LYS A 65 -20.35 0.07 3.73
C LYS A 65 -20.82 -1.08 4.60
N TRP A 66 -20.08 -2.19 4.66
CA TRP A 66 -20.57 -3.44 5.21
C TRP A 66 -20.86 -3.39 6.72
N ILE A 67 -20.00 -2.77 7.52
CA ILE A 67 -20.24 -2.57 8.95
C ILE A 67 -21.39 -1.59 9.18
N PRO A 68 -21.37 -0.37 8.60
CA PRO A 68 -22.48 0.58 8.71
C PRO A 68 -23.84 -0.02 8.33
N ASP A 69 -23.92 -0.72 7.20
CA ASP A 69 -25.16 -1.38 6.75
C ASP A 69 -25.69 -2.40 7.79
N LYS A 70 -24.79 -3.11 8.49
CA LYS A 70 -25.18 -4.12 9.51
C LYS A 70 -25.63 -3.52 10.84
N ILE A 71 -25.00 -2.41 11.26
CA ILE A 71 -25.30 -1.78 12.56
C ILE A 71 -26.31 -0.63 12.45
N GLY A 72 -26.78 -0.33 11.24
CA GLY A 72 -27.74 0.74 10.98
C GLY A 72 -27.12 2.14 11.15
N PHE A 73 -25.84 2.32 10.82
CA PHE A 73 -25.13 3.59 10.91
C PHE A 73 -25.07 4.27 9.54
N ASP A 74 -25.42 5.55 9.48
CA ASP A 74 -25.34 6.33 8.24
C ASP A 74 -23.91 6.77 7.95
N ASN A 75 -23.47 6.51 6.73
CA ASN A 75 -22.14 6.93 6.25
C ASN A 75 -22.10 8.43 5.92
N HIS A 76 -21.00 9.08 6.30
CA HIS A 76 -20.76 10.49 6.01
C HIS A 76 -20.01 10.63 4.67
N LYS A 77 -20.72 11.08 3.64
CA LYS A 77 -20.14 11.34 2.32
C LYS A 77 -19.11 12.47 2.39
N ILE A 78 -17.90 12.25 1.84
CA ILE A 78 -16.81 13.23 1.85
C ILE A 78 -17.22 14.53 1.13
N ASP A 79 -17.92 14.42 0.00
CA ASP A 79 -18.38 15.57 -0.78
C ASP A 79 -19.70 16.18 -0.26
N GLY A 80 -20.30 15.63 0.79
CA GLY A 80 -21.59 16.08 1.33
C GLY A 80 -22.71 16.14 0.29
N GLY A 81 -22.60 15.39 -0.80
CA GLY A 81 -23.58 15.44 -1.88
C GLY A 81 -23.40 16.59 -2.88
N ARG A 82 -22.31 17.36 -2.78
CA ARG A 82 -22.09 18.57 -3.59
C ARG A 82 -21.96 18.26 -5.07
N ILE A 83 -22.61 19.14 -5.86
CA ILE A 83 -22.55 19.16 -7.32
C ILE A 83 -21.60 20.29 -7.72
N HIS A 84 -20.70 20.01 -8.66
CA HIS A 84 -19.78 21.00 -9.20
C HIS A 84 -20.49 21.86 -10.28
N SER A 85 -19.85 22.96 -10.69
CA SER A 85 -20.39 23.89 -11.71
C SER A 85 -20.71 23.26 -13.08
N ASP A 86 -20.14 22.10 -13.37
CA ASP A 86 -20.41 21.31 -14.59
C ASP A 86 -21.64 20.38 -14.48
N GLY A 87 -22.38 20.45 -13.36
CA GLY A 87 -23.56 19.62 -13.11
C GLY A 87 -23.26 18.19 -12.62
N ASN A 88 -21.99 17.80 -12.48
CA ASN A 88 -21.59 16.48 -12.00
C ASN A 88 -21.26 16.51 -10.48
N ARG A 89 -21.43 15.36 -9.80
CA ARG A 89 -20.98 15.19 -8.41
C ARG A 89 -19.47 15.43 -8.30
N LEU A 90 -18.98 15.86 -7.13
CA LEU A 90 -17.55 16.04 -6.87
C LEU A 90 -16.82 14.70 -6.86
N LEU A 91 -17.25 13.76 -6.02
CA LEU A 91 -16.60 12.46 -5.83
C LEU A 91 -17.55 11.29 -6.14
N GLY A 92 -18.82 11.42 -5.73
CA GLY A 92 -19.85 10.40 -5.86
C GLY A 92 -20.12 9.64 -4.56
N ASP A 93 -21.21 8.85 -4.57
CA ASP A 93 -21.80 8.25 -3.36
C ASP A 93 -20.94 7.20 -2.66
N GLY A 94 -19.94 6.66 -3.35
CA GLY A 94 -19.06 5.63 -2.79
C GLY A 94 -17.87 6.15 -1.97
N LYS A 95 -17.75 7.47 -1.77
CA LYS A 95 -16.64 8.07 -1.04
C LYS A 95 -17.14 8.63 0.29
N SER A 96 -16.85 7.91 1.38
CA SER A 96 -17.19 8.26 2.76
C SER A 96 -15.95 8.46 3.61
N TRP A 97 -16.08 9.22 4.69
CA TRP A 97 -15.03 9.42 5.68
C TRP A 97 -14.67 8.11 6.38
N GLU A 98 -15.66 7.30 6.71
CA GLU A 98 -15.48 5.99 7.32
C GLU A 98 -14.68 5.05 6.41
N GLY A 99 -14.95 5.09 5.10
CA GLY A 99 -14.19 4.32 4.12
C GLY A 99 -12.75 4.83 3.97
N LEU A 100 -12.54 6.13 3.95
CA LEU A 100 -11.22 6.75 3.84
C LEU A 100 -10.31 6.34 5.01
N PHE A 101 -10.77 6.58 6.24
CA PHE A 101 -10.01 6.22 7.44
C PHE A 101 -9.96 4.70 7.65
N GLY A 102 -11.06 4.01 7.39
CA GLY A 102 -11.14 2.55 7.50
C GLY A 102 -10.16 1.82 6.58
N GLY A 103 -9.91 2.36 5.38
CA GLY A 103 -8.86 1.84 4.49
C GLY A 103 -7.47 1.98 5.09
N GLY A 104 -7.16 3.15 5.67
CA GLY A 104 -5.89 3.37 6.36
C GLY A 104 -5.72 2.45 7.58
N VAL A 105 -6.74 2.37 8.44
CA VAL A 105 -6.72 1.48 9.62
C VAL A 105 -6.53 0.02 9.23
N PHE A 106 -7.24 -0.45 8.22
CA PHE A 106 -7.10 -1.82 7.73
C PHE A 106 -5.68 -2.12 7.24
N SER A 107 -5.10 -1.21 6.45
CA SER A 107 -3.72 -1.32 6.00
C SER A 107 -2.73 -1.29 7.17
N GLY A 108 -2.93 -0.42 8.16
CA GLY A 108 -2.12 -0.38 9.38
C GLY A 108 -2.12 -1.70 10.13
N ILE A 109 -3.28 -2.31 10.32
CA ILE A 109 -3.41 -3.63 10.97
C ILE A 109 -2.68 -4.71 10.15
N LEU A 110 -2.79 -4.69 8.83
CA LEU A 110 -2.11 -5.67 7.98
C LEU A 110 -0.59 -5.53 8.04
N VAL A 111 -0.05 -4.30 8.14
CA VAL A 111 1.40 -4.09 8.32
C VAL A 111 1.86 -4.57 9.70
N MET A 112 1.07 -4.35 10.77
CA MET A 112 1.36 -4.94 12.09
C MET A 112 1.41 -6.47 12.01
N ILE A 113 0.50 -7.10 11.29
CA ILE A 113 0.50 -8.56 11.10
C ILE A 113 1.73 -9.00 10.30
N ALA A 114 2.10 -8.27 9.25
CA ALA A 114 3.29 -8.54 8.45
C ALA A 114 4.56 -8.42 9.30
N HIS A 115 4.68 -7.37 10.11
CA HIS A 115 5.75 -7.19 11.07
C HIS A 115 5.82 -8.36 12.07
N TYR A 116 4.68 -8.76 12.64
CA TYR A 116 4.63 -9.91 13.57
C TYR A 116 5.14 -11.22 12.96
N ILE A 117 4.78 -11.47 11.69
CA ILE A 117 5.15 -12.72 11.01
C ILE A 117 6.62 -12.71 10.59
N TRP A 118 7.16 -11.55 10.19
CA TRP A 118 8.47 -11.43 9.54
C TRP A 118 9.50 -10.64 10.33
N ASP A 119 9.24 -10.32 11.58
CA ASP A 119 10.10 -9.49 12.46
C ASP A 119 11.58 -9.93 12.49
N GLU A 120 11.87 -11.21 12.37
CA GLU A 120 13.27 -11.70 12.37
C GLU A 120 13.84 -11.90 10.95
N ASN A 121 13.06 -11.67 9.90
CA ASN A 121 13.48 -11.93 8.53
C ASN A 121 14.36 -10.80 8.00
N THR A 122 15.57 -11.17 7.56
CA THR A 122 16.58 -10.24 7.04
C THR A 122 16.89 -10.52 5.58
N PRO A 123 16.96 -9.49 4.70
CA PRO A 123 17.39 -9.68 3.33
C PRO A 123 18.90 -10.04 3.29
N PRO A 124 19.40 -10.65 2.17
CA PRO A 124 18.65 -10.97 0.97
C PRO A 124 18.01 -12.36 0.99
N SER A 125 18.38 -13.23 1.94
CA SER A 125 18.00 -14.65 1.95
C SER A 125 16.49 -14.86 2.18
N ASP A 126 15.85 -13.91 2.85
CA ASP A 126 14.47 -14.03 3.32
C ASP A 126 13.47 -13.36 2.37
N ARG A 127 13.96 -12.76 1.25
CA ARG A 127 13.09 -12.26 0.21
C ARG A 127 12.29 -13.39 -0.41
N PRO A 128 11.02 -13.17 -0.71
CA PRO A 128 10.32 -11.88 -0.71
C PRO A 128 9.65 -11.46 0.62
N PHE A 129 9.79 -12.25 1.70
CA PHE A 129 9.10 -12.10 2.97
C PHE A 129 10.01 -11.40 3.99
N ILE A 130 10.08 -10.07 3.91
CA ILE A 130 10.91 -9.24 4.79
C ILE A 130 10.05 -8.36 5.70
N ASP A 131 10.57 -8.08 6.89
CA ASP A 131 9.90 -7.18 7.83
C ASP A 131 9.78 -5.77 7.26
N PRO A 132 8.58 -5.16 7.25
CA PRO A 132 8.40 -3.77 6.84
C PRO A 132 9.20 -2.76 7.66
N LEU A 133 9.54 -3.07 8.91
CA LEU A 133 10.32 -2.21 9.82
C LEU A 133 11.80 -2.57 9.90
N LEU A 134 12.31 -3.43 9.02
CA LEU A 134 13.66 -4.00 9.10
C LEU A 134 14.78 -3.00 9.42
N ILE A 135 14.73 -1.79 8.87
CA ILE A 135 15.76 -0.75 9.09
C ILE A 135 15.22 0.47 9.85
N SER A 136 13.99 0.38 10.36
CA SER A 136 13.37 1.45 11.15
C SER A 136 13.88 1.45 12.58
N ASP A 137 14.01 2.64 13.17
CA ASP A 137 14.40 2.80 14.56
C ASP A 137 13.64 3.93 15.28
N SER A 138 13.93 4.11 16.55
CA SER A 138 13.25 5.09 17.42
C SER A 138 13.48 6.56 17.02
N SER A 139 14.36 6.86 16.08
CA SER A 139 14.59 8.22 15.54
C SER A 139 13.66 8.55 14.37
N ASP A 140 13.01 7.55 13.80
CA ASP A 140 12.09 7.75 12.71
C ASP A 140 10.82 8.50 13.16
N TRP A 141 10.34 9.43 12.34
CA TRP A 141 9.20 10.30 12.66
C TRP A 141 7.90 9.52 12.98
N PHE A 142 7.75 8.32 12.44
CA PHE A 142 6.57 7.46 12.63
C PHE A 142 6.71 6.48 13.80
N TRP A 143 7.88 6.45 14.46
CA TRP A 143 8.12 5.62 15.62
C TRP A 143 7.54 6.27 16.88
N ILE A 144 6.26 6.05 17.12
CA ILE A 144 5.53 6.64 18.24
C ILE A 144 5.43 5.61 19.37
N GLY A 145 6.44 5.62 20.25
CA GLY A 145 6.48 4.80 21.47
C GLY A 145 7.05 3.39 21.28
N ASN A 146 6.54 2.60 20.34
CA ASN A 146 7.01 1.24 20.10
C ASN A 146 6.85 0.78 18.65
N GLU A 147 7.44 -0.37 18.33
CA GLU A 147 7.45 -0.96 16.99
C GLU A 147 6.04 -1.25 16.43
N TRP A 148 5.10 -1.66 17.27
CA TRP A 148 3.73 -1.96 16.84
C TRP A 148 3.01 -0.72 16.34
N VAL A 149 3.19 0.39 17.06
CA VAL A 149 2.63 1.67 16.63
C VAL A 149 3.35 2.17 15.37
N ALA A 150 4.66 1.99 15.28
CA ALA A 150 5.42 2.32 14.07
C ALA A 150 4.91 1.53 12.85
N ALA A 151 4.73 0.22 12.97
CA ALA A 151 4.15 -0.62 11.92
C ALA A 151 2.75 -0.16 11.53
N PHE A 152 1.90 0.16 12.53
CA PHE A 152 0.57 0.70 12.26
C PHE A 152 0.62 2.03 11.51
N VAL A 153 1.43 2.99 11.95
CA VAL A 153 1.53 4.32 11.33
C VAL A 153 2.06 4.23 9.90
N LEU A 154 3.07 3.38 9.66
CA LEU A 154 3.58 3.12 8.31
C LEU A 154 2.45 2.59 7.41
N GLY A 155 1.78 1.53 7.82
CA GLY A 155 0.70 0.93 7.05
C GLY A 155 -0.50 1.85 6.88
N PHE A 156 -0.89 2.58 7.94
CA PHE A 156 -1.96 3.57 7.88
C PHE A 156 -1.66 4.67 6.85
N THR A 157 -0.44 5.23 6.88
CA THR A 157 -0.03 6.30 5.95
C THR A 157 -0.11 5.86 4.50
N LEU A 158 0.39 4.66 4.19
CA LEU A 158 0.35 4.11 2.84
C LEU A 158 -1.09 3.77 2.40
N GLY A 159 -1.89 3.14 3.28
CA GLY A 159 -3.28 2.81 2.99
C GLY A 159 -4.17 4.05 2.85
N PHE A 160 -3.96 5.05 3.68
CA PHE A 160 -4.65 6.34 3.56
C PHE A 160 -4.30 7.04 2.25
N SER A 161 -3.03 7.01 1.85
CA SER A 161 -2.57 7.55 0.56
C SER A 161 -3.18 6.80 -0.62
N CYS A 162 -3.32 5.48 -0.53
CA CYS A 162 -4.08 4.69 -1.49
C CYS A 162 -5.50 5.22 -1.68
N MET A 163 -6.20 5.47 -0.57
CA MET A 163 -7.56 5.99 -0.60
C MET A 163 -7.65 7.41 -1.17
N LEU A 164 -6.67 8.27 -0.90
CA LEU A 164 -6.57 9.60 -1.55
C LEU A 164 -6.39 9.47 -3.07
N GLY A 165 -5.58 8.53 -3.52
CA GLY A 165 -5.43 8.22 -4.95
C GLY A 165 -6.74 7.77 -5.59
N ASP A 166 -7.48 6.86 -4.95
CA ASP A 166 -8.78 6.40 -5.41
C ASP A 166 -9.83 7.54 -5.43
N MET A 167 -9.78 8.46 -4.46
CA MET A 167 -10.60 9.68 -4.48
C MET A 167 -10.24 10.59 -5.66
N THR A 168 -8.95 10.79 -5.92
CA THR A 168 -8.46 11.59 -7.05
C THR A 168 -8.92 11.00 -8.37
N GLY A 169 -8.79 9.68 -8.56
CA GLY A 169 -9.32 8.98 -9.74
C GLY A 169 -10.84 9.18 -9.90
N SER A 170 -11.57 9.10 -8.80
CA SER A 170 -13.03 9.35 -8.80
C SER A 170 -13.37 10.79 -9.18
N TYR A 171 -12.64 11.77 -8.65
CA TYR A 171 -12.80 13.18 -9.00
C TYR A 171 -12.58 13.42 -10.49
N VAL A 172 -11.47 12.93 -11.06
CA VAL A 172 -11.16 13.08 -12.50
C VAL A 172 -12.24 12.45 -13.36
N LYS A 173 -12.73 11.25 -13.02
CA LYS A 173 -13.84 10.60 -13.75
C LYS A 173 -15.10 11.47 -13.74
N ARG A 174 -15.44 12.10 -12.63
CA ARG A 174 -16.61 13.00 -12.56
C ARG A 174 -16.43 14.25 -13.42
N ARG A 175 -15.21 14.81 -13.51
CA ARG A 175 -14.92 15.94 -14.42
C ARG A 175 -15.03 15.54 -15.89
N GLN A 176 -14.82 14.28 -16.22
CA GLN A 176 -15.01 13.74 -17.56
C GLN A 176 -16.47 13.30 -17.86
N GLY A 177 -17.41 13.57 -16.95
CA GLY A 177 -18.81 13.18 -17.11
C GLY A 177 -19.07 11.66 -17.00
N LEU A 178 -18.08 10.88 -16.57
CA LEU A 178 -18.23 9.44 -16.38
C LEU A 178 -19.05 9.15 -15.12
N LYS A 179 -20.13 8.39 -15.25
CA LYS A 179 -20.97 7.97 -14.13
C LYS A 179 -20.29 6.84 -13.33
N ARG A 180 -20.81 6.58 -12.11
CA ARG A 180 -20.35 5.50 -11.26
C ARG A 180 -20.51 4.15 -11.95
N GLU A 181 -19.60 3.21 -11.64
CA GLU A 181 -19.70 1.79 -12.02
C GLU A 181 -21.06 1.21 -11.62
N GLY A 182 -21.61 0.35 -12.46
CA GLY A 182 -22.81 -0.42 -12.15
C GLY A 182 -23.70 -0.74 -13.37
N GLU A 183 -23.64 0.05 -14.44
CA GLU A 183 -24.50 -0.20 -15.60
C GLU A 183 -23.74 -0.43 -16.92
N VAL A 184 -22.49 0.03 -17.01
CA VAL A 184 -21.62 -0.21 -18.19
C VAL A 184 -20.17 -0.20 -17.70
N SER A 185 -19.33 -1.08 -18.24
CA SER A 185 -17.90 -1.20 -17.91
C SER A 185 -17.21 0.15 -17.72
N SER A 186 -16.31 0.22 -16.73
CA SER A 186 -15.48 1.42 -16.55
C SER A 186 -14.86 1.83 -17.88
N LYS A 187 -15.29 2.98 -18.40
CA LYS A 187 -14.74 3.55 -19.64
C LYS A 187 -13.33 4.10 -19.45
N ALA A 188 -12.82 4.06 -18.22
CA ALA A 188 -11.52 4.60 -17.88
C ALA A 188 -10.77 3.67 -16.87
N PRO A 189 -10.41 2.43 -17.27
CA PRO A 189 -9.80 1.45 -16.37
C PRO A 189 -8.48 1.93 -15.75
N LEU A 190 -7.73 2.79 -16.43
CA LEU A 190 -6.51 3.37 -15.91
C LEU A 190 -6.76 4.36 -14.75
N LEU A 191 -7.87 5.12 -14.80
CA LEU A 191 -8.26 6.03 -13.73
C LEU A 191 -8.82 5.29 -12.49
N ASP A 192 -9.16 4.02 -12.63
CA ASP A 192 -9.59 3.17 -11.53
C ASP A 192 -8.42 2.52 -10.81
N THR A 193 -7.22 2.54 -11.39
CA THR A 193 -6.09 1.75 -10.91
C THR A 193 -4.81 2.56 -10.71
N LEU A 194 -4.38 3.35 -11.67
CA LEU A 194 -3.11 4.08 -11.59
C LEU A 194 -3.06 5.12 -10.45
N PRO A 195 -4.11 5.92 -10.20
CA PRO A 195 -4.01 6.96 -9.18
C PRO A 195 -3.69 6.40 -7.79
N PHE A 196 -4.31 5.30 -7.36
CA PHE A 196 -4.01 4.75 -6.04
C PHE A 196 -2.59 4.17 -5.97
N ALA A 197 -2.10 3.50 -7.02
CA ALA A 197 -0.72 3.01 -7.06
C ALA A 197 0.29 4.18 -6.99
N ILE A 198 0.08 5.22 -7.80
CA ILE A 198 0.94 6.41 -7.79
C ILE A 198 0.97 7.05 -6.41
N PHE A 199 -0.17 7.21 -5.74
CA PHE A 199 -0.23 7.83 -4.41
C PHE A 199 0.46 6.99 -3.34
N ILE A 200 0.35 5.65 -3.38
CA ILE A 200 1.07 4.75 -2.47
C ILE A 200 2.58 4.97 -2.60
N PHE A 201 3.13 4.87 -3.80
CA PHE A 201 4.57 4.96 -4.02
C PHE A 201 5.11 6.39 -3.85
N LEU A 202 4.30 7.40 -4.15
CA LEU A 202 4.63 8.79 -3.86
C LEU A 202 4.72 9.03 -2.36
N ALA A 203 3.77 8.52 -1.58
CA ALA A 203 3.80 8.60 -0.13
C ALA A 203 5.01 7.85 0.45
N ALA A 204 5.32 6.66 -0.06
CA ALA A 204 6.51 5.93 0.33
C ALA A 204 7.79 6.73 0.06
N ALA A 205 7.91 7.34 -1.12
CA ALA A 205 9.06 8.16 -1.48
C ALA A 205 9.19 9.45 -0.66
N ILE A 206 8.07 10.04 -0.22
CA ILE A 206 8.09 11.28 0.57
C ILE A 206 8.32 10.98 2.05
N PHE A 207 7.63 10.00 2.61
CA PHE A 207 7.58 9.78 4.05
C PHE A 207 8.50 8.65 4.54
N PHE A 208 8.87 7.72 3.66
CA PHE A 208 9.60 6.50 4.01
C PHE A 208 10.79 6.24 3.07
N ASN A 209 11.42 7.31 2.53
CA ASN A 209 12.49 7.19 1.54
C ASN A 209 13.71 6.42 2.06
N ASP A 210 13.99 6.52 3.36
CA ASP A 210 15.13 5.88 3.99
C ASP A 210 14.80 4.49 4.55
N GLN A 211 13.56 4.02 4.36
CA GLN A 211 13.09 2.72 4.85
C GLN A 211 13.30 1.60 3.82
N VAL A 212 13.22 0.34 4.28
CA VAL A 212 13.42 -0.85 3.45
C VAL A 212 12.51 -0.86 2.21
N MET A 213 11.32 -0.28 2.33
CA MET A 213 10.33 -0.20 1.26
C MET A 213 10.81 0.59 0.04
N MET A 214 11.73 1.56 0.22
CA MET A 214 12.28 2.42 -0.83
C MET A 214 13.74 2.11 -1.17
N ASN A 215 14.23 0.95 -0.76
CA ASN A 215 15.59 0.50 -1.09
C ASN A 215 15.86 0.57 -2.60
N SER A 216 17.11 0.88 -2.97
CA SER A 216 17.53 1.13 -4.36
C SER A 216 17.22 -0.03 -5.32
N ASP A 217 17.32 -1.26 -4.85
CA ASP A 217 17.06 -2.48 -5.64
C ASP A 217 15.56 -2.76 -5.85
N LEU A 218 14.67 -2.12 -5.07
CA LEU A 218 13.23 -2.18 -5.24
C LEU A 218 12.66 -1.09 -6.17
N ARG A 219 13.45 -0.08 -6.55
CA ARG A 219 12.97 1.05 -7.38
C ARG A 219 12.48 0.60 -8.76
N SER A 220 13.26 -0.23 -9.45
CA SER A 220 12.84 -0.78 -10.75
C SER A 220 11.63 -1.72 -10.62
N PRO A 221 11.58 -2.66 -9.65
CA PRO A 221 10.38 -3.42 -9.30
C PRO A 221 9.15 -2.55 -9.01
N ILE A 222 9.28 -1.43 -8.30
CA ILE A 222 8.18 -0.49 -8.05
C ILE A 222 7.60 0.04 -9.36
N ILE A 223 8.45 0.47 -10.30
CA ILE A 223 8.00 0.92 -11.63
C ILE A 223 7.25 -0.20 -12.34
N ALA A 224 7.77 -1.42 -12.30
CA ALA A 224 7.10 -2.58 -12.90
C ALA A 224 5.71 -2.81 -12.27
N ILE A 225 5.59 -2.72 -10.94
CA ILE A 225 4.30 -2.87 -10.25
C ILE A 225 3.33 -1.77 -10.64
N ILE A 226 3.75 -0.50 -10.75
CA ILE A 226 2.89 0.59 -11.22
C ILE A 226 2.31 0.25 -12.61
N VAL A 227 3.15 -0.21 -13.54
CA VAL A 227 2.74 -0.59 -14.90
C VAL A 227 1.83 -1.82 -14.89
N LEU A 228 2.09 -2.78 -14.02
CA LEU A 228 1.31 -4.02 -13.90
C LEU A 228 0.01 -3.85 -13.11
N THR A 229 -0.12 -2.78 -12.32
CA THR A 229 -1.29 -2.56 -11.44
C THR A 229 -2.64 -2.67 -12.17
N PRO A 230 -2.87 -2.09 -13.37
CA PRO A 230 -4.14 -2.27 -14.08
C PRO A 230 -4.44 -3.73 -14.42
N ILE A 231 -3.43 -4.49 -14.78
CA ILE A 231 -3.56 -5.92 -15.12
C ILE A 231 -3.88 -6.73 -13.86
N ILE A 232 -3.12 -6.52 -12.80
CA ILE A 232 -3.29 -7.18 -11.50
C ILE A 232 -4.69 -6.89 -10.97
N HIS A 233 -5.10 -5.62 -10.93
CA HIS A 233 -6.42 -5.21 -10.45
C HIS A 233 -7.55 -5.87 -11.25
N ARG A 234 -7.46 -5.87 -12.58
CA ARG A 234 -8.44 -6.53 -13.45
C ARG A 234 -8.51 -8.03 -13.21
N SER A 235 -7.37 -8.69 -13.02
CA SER A 235 -7.29 -10.13 -12.74
C SER A 235 -8.00 -10.47 -11.42
N PHE A 236 -7.75 -9.71 -10.35
CA PHE A 236 -8.45 -9.86 -9.08
C PHE A 236 -9.94 -9.59 -9.16
N ASN A 237 -10.36 -8.62 -9.96
CA ASN A 237 -11.78 -8.35 -10.18
C ASN A 237 -12.49 -9.51 -10.89
N ILE A 238 -11.87 -10.06 -11.94
CA ILE A 238 -12.38 -11.24 -12.65
C ILE A 238 -12.44 -12.46 -11.73
N LEU A 239 -11.40 -12.67 -10.91
CA LEU A 239 -11.37 -13.76 -9.93
C LEU A 239 -12.50 -13.59 -8.90
N GLY A 240 -12.64 -12.39 -8.32
CA GLY A 240 -13.71 -12.09 -7.36
C GLY A 240 -15.12 -12.29 -7.96
N TYR A 241 -15.31 -11.95 -9.24
CA TYR A 241 -16.55 -12.23 -9.95
C TYR A 241 -16.80 -13.74 -10.11
N ARG A 242 -15.78 -14.50 -10.53
CA ARG A 242 -15.89 -15.96 -10.66
C ARG A 242 -16.16 -16.68 -9.34
N LEU A 243 -15.68 -16.14 -8.23
CA LEU A 243 -15.93 -16.64 -6.89
C LEU A 243 -17.27 -16.17 -6.29
N GLY A 244 -18.06 -15.40 -7.04
CA GLY A 244 -19.35 -14.87 -6.55
C GLY A 244 -19.24 -13.75 -5.52
N LEU A 245 -18.03 -13.21 -5.31
CA LEU A 245 -17.76 -12.12 -4.36
C LEU A 245 -18.08 -10.73 -4.95
N LYS A 246 -18.18 -10.63 -6.26
CA LYS A 246 -18.53 -9.41 -7.00
C LYS A 246 -19.69 -9.70 -7.97
N SER A 247 -20.54 -8.69 -8.18
CA SER A 247 -21.64 -8.76 -9.15
C SER A 247 -21.21 -8.53 -10.59
N VAL A 248 -20.01 -7.96 -10.81
CA VAL A 248 -19.46 -7.60 -12.12
C VAL A 248 -17.95 -7.88 -12.18
N PRO A 249 -17.39 -8.23 -13.37
CA PRO A 249 -15.98 -8.64 -13.52
C PRO A 249 -14.98 -7.49 -13.67
N TYR A 250 -15.36 -6.26 -13.35
CA TYR A 250 -14.54 -5.05 -13.50
C TYR A 250 -14.66 -4.12 -12.30
#